data_e19be185822f6dc8a5509437ffdf9690
#
_entry.id   e19be185822f6dc8a5509437ffdf9690
#
_cell.length_a   1.000
_cell.length_b   1.000
_cell.length_c   1.000
_cell.angle_alpha   90.00
_cell.angle_beta   90.00
_cell.angle_gamma   90.00
#
_symmetry.space_group_name_H-M   'P 1'
#
loop_
_entity.id
_entity.type
_entity.pdbx_description
1 polymer ?
#
loop_
_entity_poly.entity_id
_entity_poly.type
_entity_poly.pdbx_seq_one_letter_code
_entity_poly.pdbx_strand_id
1 'polypeptide(L)'
;IRRRQRQMCIRDSYQLDMEMSFVTQQDIFNTVSPVIADIFKEFSEGKAVDAPENWEIVSYRDAAIWYGTDKPDLRNPIRMQDVSTHFKNSGFAIFSNILEKDGTEIRAIPAPGGGSRKFCDRMNSFAQKEGLPGMGYIFWRDNEGQMEAAGPLAKNIGPERTEAIRSQLGLSVGDAVFFLGGSPKTFQRVSGKARDVIGHELNLIDTNL
;
A
#
# COMPACT_ATOMS: atom_id res chain seq x y z
N ILE A 1 4.26 28.56 5.41
CA ILE A 1 3.69 27.46 4.60
C ILE A 1 2.26 27.14 5.06
N ARG A 2 1.99 26.95 6.35
CA ARG A 2 0.62 26.63 6.85
C ARG A 2 -0.43 27.74 6.58
N ARG A 3 -0.04 29.00 6.58
CA ARG A 3 -0.95 30.13 6.26
C ARG A 3 -1.29 30.20 4.76
N ARG A 4 -0.36 29.92 3.87
CA ARG A 4 -0.61 29.90 2.41
C ARG A 4 -1.55 28.76 2.00
N GLN A 5 -1.41 27.56 2.59
CA GLN A 5 -2.32 26.46 2.33
C GLN A 5 -3.76 26.74 2.78
N ARG A 6 -3.94 27.41 3.94
CA ARG A 6 -5.28 27.84 4.38
C ARG A 6 -5.89 28.91 3.45
N GLN A 7 -5.10 29.83 2.94
CA GLN A 7 -5.59 30.83 1.98
C GLN A 7 -5.98 30.22 0.64
N MET A 8 -5.24 29.24 0.15
CA MET A 8 -5.59 28.49 -1.06
C MET A 8 -6.96 27.81 -0.94
N CYS A 9 -7.20 27.06 0.14
CA CYS A 9 -8.48 26.37 0.34
C CYS A 9 -9.68 27.32 0.56
N ILE A 10 -9.47 28.53 1.01
CA ILE A 10 -10.56 29.49 1.29
C ILE A 10 -10.85 30.42 0.10
N ARG A 11 -9.84 30.76 -0.70
CA ARG A 11 -9.94 31.81 -1.72
C ARG A 11 -9.90 31.28 -3.15
N ASP A 12 -9.17 30.20 -3.39
CA ASP A 12 -8.82 29.73 -4.73
C ASP A 12 -9.44 28.36 -5.06
N SER A 13 -10.39 27.89 -4.26
CA SER A 13 -11.12 26.64 -4.50
C SER A 13 -12.63 26.85 -4.49
N TYR A 14 -13.32 26.07 -5.31
CA TYR A 14 -14.78 25.97 -5.31
C TYR A 14 -15.17 24.62 -4.75
N GLN A 15 -16.29 24.59 -4.04
CA GLN A 15 -16.87 23.35 -3.56
C GLN A 15 -18.18 23.11 -4.33
N LEU A 16 -18.36 21.91 -4.83
CA LEU A 16 -19.63 21.43 -5.37
C LEU A 16 -20.30 20.57 -4.30
N ASP A 17 -21.40 21.05 -3.74
CA ASP A 17 -22.23 20.31 -2.83
C ASP A 17 -23.47 19.81 -3.55
N MET A 18 -23.84 18.55 -3.29
CA MET A 18 -25.02 17.92 -3.84
C MET A 18 -25.81 17.23 -2.73
N GLU A 19 -27.07 17.60 -2.61
CA GLU A 19 -28.02 16.97 -1.70
C GLU A 19 -29.17 16.34 -2.49
N MET A 20 -29.47 15.09 -2.19
CA MET A 20 -30.56 14.34 -2.83
C MET A 20 -31.39 13.62 -1.77
N SER A 21 -32.72 13.60 -1.94
CA SER A 21 -33.65 12.91 -1.05
C SER A 21 -34.22 11.66 -1.73
N PHE A 22 -34.55 10.66 -0.92
CA PHE A 22 -35.16 9.40 -1.37
C PHE A 22 -34.34 8.62 -2.40
N VAL A 23 -33.02 8.65 -2.27
CA VAL A 23 -32.05 8.00 -3.19
C VAL A 23 -31.19 6.98 -2.47
N THR A 24 -30.66 6.02 -3.22
CA THR A 24 -29.64 5.08 -2.77
C THR A 24 -28.24 5.64 -3.04
N GLN A 25 -27.21 4.99 -2.49
CA GLN A 25 -25.83 5.30 -2.80
C GLN A 25 -25.54 5.22 -4.32
N GLN A 26 -26.13 4.24 -5.01
CA GLN A 26 -25.93 4.07 -6.45
C GLN A 26 -26.52 5.22 -7.26
N ASP A 27 -27.63 5.78 -6.83
CA ASP A 27 -28.25 6.94 -7.49
C ASP A 27 -27.33 8.16 -7.41
N ILE A 28 -26.67 8.35 -6.25
CA ILE A 28 -25.67 9.41 -6.07
C ILE A 28 -24.49 9.18 -7.03
N PHE A 29 -23.95 7.97 -7.07
CA PHE A 29 -22.84 7.64 -7.98
C PHE A 29 -23.20 7.87 -9.44
N ASN A 30 -24.39 7.41 -9.87
CA ASN A 30 -24.87 7.59 -11.23
C ASN A 30 -25.06 9.07 -11.61
N THR A 31 -25.33 9.92 -10.62
CA THR A 31 -25.52 11.35 -10.84
C THR A 31 -24.18 12.11 -10.86
N VAL A 32 -23.26 11.77 -9.95
CA VAL A 32 -22.00 12.51 -9.78
C VAL A 32 -20.93 12.07 -10.77
N SER A 33 -20.83 10.77 -11.07
CA SER A 33 -19.75 10.24 -11.88
C SER A 33 -19.66 10.86 -13.29
N PRO A 34 -20.78 11.08 -14.03
CA PRO A 34 -20.70 11.76 -15.32
C PRO A 34 -20.14 13.19 -15.22
N VAL A 35 -20.53 13.92 -14.18
CA VAL A 35 -20.04 15.29 -13.95
C VAL A 35 -18.53 15.31 -13.75
N ILE A 36 -18.02 14.38 -12.93
CA ILE A 36 -16.58 14.24 -12.70
C ILE A 36 -15.86 13.83 -13.98
N ALA A 37 -16.40 12.87 -14.73
CA ALA A 37 -15.83 12.43 -16.02
C ALA A 37 -15.74 13.59 -17.02
N ASP A 38 -16.77 14.43 -17.12
CA ASP A 38 -16.78 15.56 -18.05
C ASP A 38 -15.78 16.64 -17.62
N ILE A 39 -15.63 16.91 -16.32
CA ILE A 39 -14.57 17.79 -15.81
C ILE A 39 -13.19 17.26 -16.20
N PHE A 40 -12.93 15.97 -15.98
CA PHE A 40 -11.65 15.37 -16.36
C PHE A 40 -11.41 15.44 -17.88
N LYS A 41 -12.41 15.17 -18.71
CA LYS A 41 -12.31 15.32 -20.19
C LYS A 41 -11.95 16.73 -20.61
N GLU A 42 -12.61 17.73 -20.01
CA GLU A 42 -12.36 19.16 -20.34
C GLU A 42 -10.92 19.59 -19.99
N PHE A 43 -10.38 19.12 -18.86
CA PHE A 43 -9.09 19.54 -18.35
C PHE A 43 -7.96 18.52 -18.53
N SER A 44 -8.19 17.40 -19.24
CA SER A 44 -7.19 16.34 -19.41
C SER A 44 -6.07 16.67 -20.40
N GLU A 45 -6.13 17.82 -21.06
CA GLU A 45 -5.17 18.21 -22.11
C GLU A 45 -5.02 17.13 -23.22
N GLY A 46 -6.11 16.44 -23.54
CA GLY A 46 -6.16 15.40 -24.55
C GLY A 46 -5.76 14.00 -24.09
N LYS A 47 -5.51 13.80 -22.78
CA LYS A 47 -5.34 12.45 -22.22
C LYS A 47 -6.68 11.70 -22.23
N ALA A 48 -6.59 10.38 -22.39
CA ALA A 48 -7.77 9.53 -22.28
C ALA A 48 -8.34 9.57 -20.86
N VAL A 49 -9.66 9.63 -20.75
CA VAL A 49 -10.40 9.56 -19.49
C VAL A 49 -11.34 8.38 -19.57
N ASP A 50 -11.21 7.47 -18.64
CA ASP A 50 -12.07 6.30 -18.56
C ASP A 50 -13.52 6.69 -18.31
N ALA A 51 -14.45 5.98 -18.97
CA ALA A 51 -15.87 6.15 -18.74
C ALA A 51 -16.24 5.69 -17.31
N PRO A 52 -17.21 6.35 -16.64
CA PRO A 52 -17.58 6.05 -15.25
C PRO A 52 -17.90 4.58 -14.97
N GLU A 53 -18.46 3.88 -15.94
CA GLU A 53 -18.77 2.45 -15.85
C GLU A 53 -17.54 1.55 -15.72
N ASN A 54 -16.36 2.04 -16.10
CA ASN A 54 -15.09 1.33 -16.01
C ASN A 54 -14.30 1.68 -14.74
N TRP A 55 -14.79 2.60 -13.93
CA TRP A 55 -14.09 2.99 -12.71
C TRP A 55 -14.09 1.88 -11.66
N GLU A 56 -12.92 1.58 -11.12
CA GLU A 56 -12.79 0.61 -10.02
C GLU A 56 -13.48 1.14 -8.76
N ILE A 57 -14.41 0.36 -8.23
CA ILE A 57 -15.05 0.66 -6.94
C ILE A 57 -14.28 -0.04 -5.85
N VAL A 58 -13.57 0.72 -5.03
CA VAL A 58 -12.80 0.21 -3.90
C VAL A 58 -13.53 0.54 -2.61
N SER A 59 -13.85 -0.49 -1.80
CA SER A 59 -14.44 -0.25 -0.49
C SER A 59 -13.43 0.45 0.44
N TYR A 60 -13.92 1.21 1.42
CA TYR A 60 -13.06 1.81 2.45
C TYR A 60 -12.18 0.76 3.16
N ARG A 61 -12.76 -0.40 3.45
CA ARG A 61 -12.05 -1.51 4.08
C ARG A 61 -10.89 -1.99 3.21
N ASP A 62 -11.15 -2.23 1.93
CA ASP A 62 -10.14 -2.70 1.00
C ASP A 62 -9.07 -1.64 0.75
N ALA A 63 -9.47 -0.37 0.61
CA ALA A 63 -8.53 0.74 0.49
C ALA A 63 -7.59 0.83 1.70
N ALA A 64 -8.12 0.67 2.91
CA ALA A 64 -7.33 0.65 4.13
C ALA A 64 -6.35 -0.54 4.20
N ILE A 65 -6.80 -1.73 3.74
CA ILE A 65 -5.97 -2.94 3.74
C ILE A 65 -4.92 -2.89 2.63
N TRP A 66 -5.34 -2.64 1.39
CA TRP A 66 -4.47 -2.73 0.21
C TRP A 66 -3.52 -1.56 0.05
N TYR A 67 -3.93 -0.38 0.49
CA TYR A 67 -3.19 0.86 0.21
C TYR A 67 -2.82 1.68 1.46
N GLY A 68 -3.44 1.38 2.62
CA GLY A 68 -3.18 2.11 3.87
C GLY A 68 -3.77 3.52 3.92
N THR A 69 -4.60 3.89 2.95
CA THR A 69 -5.26 5.20 2.81
C THR A 69 -6.62 5.04 2.15
N ASP A 70 -7.51 5.97 2.40
CA ASP A 70 -8.82 6.09 1.73
C ASP A 70 -8.74 6.80 0.36
N LYS A 71 -7.58 7.31 -0.01
CA LYS A 71 -7.32 8.05 -1.26
C LYS A 71 -6.03 7.53 -1.94
N PRO A 72 -6.03 6.27 -2.40
CA PRO A 72 -4.85 5.67 -3.00
C PRO A 72 -4.55 6.27 -4.38
N ASP A 73 -3.27 6.46 -4.68
CA ASP A 73 -2.81 6.61 -6.05
C ASP A 73 -2.78 5.22 -6.71
N LEU A 74 -3.72 4.96 -7.62
CA LEU A 74 -3.85 3.66 -8.30
C LEU A 74 -2.79 3.45 -9.39
N ARG A 75 -2.06 4.49 -9.79
CA ARG A 75 -0.90 4.36 -10.69
C ARG A 75 0.25 3.58 -10.03
N ASN A 76 0.26 3.52 -8.70
CA ASN A 76 1.16 2.65 -7.94
C ASN A 76 0.55 1.24 -7.88
N PRO A 77 1.16 0.21 -8.51
CA PRO A 77 0.59 -1.13 -8.59
C PRO A 77 0.68 -1.93 -7.28
N ILE A 78 1.40 -1.41 -6.29
CA ILE A 78 1.60 -2.14 -5.03
C ILE A 78 0.27 -2.28 -4.29
N ARG A 79 -0.15 -3.53 -4.05
CA ARG A 79 -1.24 -3.89 -3.14
C ARG A 79 -0.67 -4.64 -1.95
N MET A 80 -0.90 -4.11 -0.76
CA MET A 80 -0.52 -4.77 0.49
C MET A 80 -1.45 -5.94 0.78
N GLN A 81 -0.96 -6.93 1.53
CA GLN A 81 -1.74 -8.09 1.91
C GLN A 81 -1.53 -8.47 3.39
N ASP A 82 -2.55 -9.05 4.00
CA ASP A 82 -2.41 -9.70 5.31
C ASP A 82 -1.68 -11.03 5.15
N VAL A 83 -0.62 -11.20 5.91
CA VAL A 83 0.22 -12.40 5.93
C VAL A 83 0.33 -12.98 7.35
N SER A 84 -0.57 -12.62 8.22
CA SER A 84 -0.57 -13.02 9.65
C SER A 84 -0.49 -14.53 9.84
N THR A 85 -1.13 -15.31 8.96
CA THR A 85 -1.14 -16.76 9.02
C THR A 85 0.26 -17.37 8.95
N HIS A 86 1.18 -16.74 8.22
CA HIS A 86 2.56 -17.22 8.08
C HIS A 86 3.43 -16.94 9.30
N PHE A 87 2.99 -16.05 10.19
CA PHE A 87 3.74 -15.66 11.39
C PHE A 87 3.18 -16.26 12.68
N LYS A 88 1.98 -16.82 12.67
CA LYS A 88 1.43 -17.55 13.83
C LYS A 88 2.34 -18.73 14.17
N ASN A 89 2.73 -18.80 15.45
CA ASN A 89 3.62 -19.86 15.95
C ASN A 89 4.92 -20.00 15.12
N SER A 90 5.43 -18.89 14.59
CA SER A 90 6.70 -18.88 13.86
C SER A 90 7.87 -18.68 14.80
N GLY A 91 9.09 -18.99 14.35
CA GLY A 91 10.33 -18.70 15.08
C GLY A 91 10.62 -17.20 15.27
N PHE A 92 9.86 -16.30 14.64
CA PHE A 92 9.99 -14.86 14.85
C PHE A 92 9.06 -14.40 15.96
N ALA A 93 9.56 -14.49 17.20
CA ALA A 93 8.80 -14.26 18.42
C ALA A 93 8.08 -12.89 18.46
N ILE A 94 8.66 -11.83 17.89
CA ILE A 94 8.06 -10.50 17.90
C ILE A 94 6.69 -10.52 17.22
N PHE A 95 6.59 -11.06 16.01
CA PHE A 95 5.32 -11.12 15.29
C PHE A 95 4.37 -12.19 15.84
N SER A 96 4.92 -13.31 16.30
CA SER A 96 4.11 -14.35 16.97
C SER A 96 3.39 -13.78 18.18
N ASN A 97 4.10 -13.07 19.07
CA ASN A 97 3.52 -12.44 20.28
C ASN A 97 2.54 -11.29 19.95
N ILE A 98 2.79 -10.54 18.87
CA ILE A 98 1.83 -9.53 18.41
C ILE A 98 0.50 -10.19 18.07
N LEU A 99 0.54 -11.32 17.36
CA LEU A 99 -0.65 -12.03 16.89
C LEU A 99 -1.42 -12.79 17.99
N GLU A 100 -0.91 -12.85 19.22
CA GLU A 100 -1.65 -13.33 20.39
C GLU A 100 -2.71 -12.34 20.87
N LYS A 101 -2.60 -11.08 20.44
CA LYS A 101 -3.55 -10.01 20.81
C LYS A 101 -4.63 -9.87 19.77
N ASP A 102 -5.86 -9.84 20.19
CA ASP A 102 -7.01 -9.63 19.30
C ASP A 102 -6.90 -8.31 18.55
N GLY A 103 -7.33 -8.33 17.29
CA GLY A 103 -7.35 -7.14 16.43
C GLY A 103 -5.96 -6.70 15.96
N THR A 104 -4.96 -7.57 16.03
CA THR A 104 -3.64 -7.35 15.44
C THR A 104 -3.44 -8.18 14.17
N GLU A 105 -2.59 -7.70 13.30
CA GLU A 105 -2.24 -8.35 12.04
C GLU A 105 -0.80 -8.08 11.64
N ILE A 106 -0.29 -8.87 10.69
CA ILE A 106 0.97 -8.62 10.00
C ILE A 106 0.66 -8.31 8.55
N ARG A 107 1.00 -7.09 8.13
CA ARG A 107 0.79 -6.63 6.76
C ARG A 107 2.08 -6.65 5.98
N ALA A 108 2.02 -7.22 4.77
CA ALA A 108 3.11 -7.27 3.82
C ALA A 108 2.96 -6.17 2.77
N ILE A 109 4.06 -5.49 2.45
CA ILE A 109 4.18 -4.50 1.39
C ILE A 109 5.15 -5.06 0.35
N PRO A 110 4.66 -5.57 -0.79
CA PRO A 110 5.52 -6.03 -1.89
C PRO A 110 6.38 -4.89 -2.45
N ALA A 111 7.61 -5.22 -2.82
CA ALA A 111 8.56 -4.28 -3.42
C ALA A 111 9.27 -4.95 -4.61
N PRO A 112 8.62 -5.00 -5.78
CA PRO A 112 9.22 -5.54 -6.99
C PRO A 112 10.51 -4.78 -7.36
N GLY A 113 11.62 -5.50 -7.59
CA GLY A 113 12.92 -4.91 -7.83
C GLY A 113 13.62 -4.32 -6.60
N GLY A 114 13.02 -4.41 -5.41
CA GLY A 114 13.56 -3.87 -4.16
C GLY A 114 14.54 -4.77 -3.42
N GLY A 115 15.05 -5.85 -4.02
CA GLY A 115 15.83 -6.91 -3.39
C GLY A 115 17.26 -6.53 -2.97
N SER A 116 17.61 -5.25 -2.89
CA SER A 116 18.90 -4.83 -2.40
C SER A 116 18.87 -4.57 -0.88
N ARG A 117 19.87 -5.10 -0.17
CA ARG A 117 20.00 -4.89 1.28
C ARG A 117 20.01 -3.42 1.66
N LYS A 118 20.69 -2.59 0.88
CA LYS A 118 20.77 -1.13 1.13
C LYS A 118 19.38 -0.46 1.06
N PHE A 119 18.55 -0.88 0.12
CA PHE A 119 17.16 -0.39 0.03
C PHE A 119 16.34 -0.86 1.23
N CYS A 120 16.42 -2.14 1.58
CA CYS A 120 15.71 -2.71 2.72
C CYS A 120 16.07 -2.00 4.05
N ASP A 121 17.34 -1.73 4.28
CA ASP A 121 17.80 -1.03 5.48
C ASP A 121 17.31 0.43 5.51
N ARG A 122 17.23 1.11 4.35
CA ARG A 122 16.63 2.46 4.26
C ARG A 122 15.15 2.45 4.61
N MET A 123 14.40 1.48 4.10
CA MET A 123 12.97 1.37 4.39
C MET A 123 12.71 1.04 5.86
N ASN A 124 13.53 0.22 6.48
CA ASN A 124 13.48 0.00 7.93
C ASN A 124 13.72 1.32 8.71
N SER A 125 14.75 2.08 8.30
CA SER A 125 15.04 3.39 8.90
C SER A 125 13.93 4.42 8.67
N PHE A 126 13.25 4.35 7.52
CA PHE A 126 12.07 5.16 7.23
C PHE A 126 10.95 4.89 8.24
N ALA A 127 10.63 3.62 8.50
CA ALA A 127 9.59 3.25 9.45
C ALA A 127 9.91 3.76 10.87
N GLN A 128 11.17 3.69 11.28
CA GLN A 128 11.63 4.22 12.58
C GLN A 128 11.46 5.75 12.68
N LYS A 129 11.76 6.47 11.61
CA LYS A 129 11.54 7.94 11.55
C LYS A 129 10.06 8.32 11.59
N GLU A 130 9.18 7.46 11.09
CA GLU A 130 7.73 7.63 11.18
C GLU A 130 7.14 7.19 12.53
N GLY A 131 7.98 6.76 13.47
CA GLY A 131 7.59 6.45 14.86
C GLY A 131 7.23 4.98 15.11
N LEU A 132 7.55 4.07 14.19
CA LEU A 132 7.41 2.63 14.40
C LEU A 132 8.73 2.03 14.94
N PRO A 133 8.70 0.86 15.60
CA PRO A 133 9.92 0.17 16.03
C PRO A 133 10.88 -0.17 14.90
N GLY A 134 10.33 -0.33 13.70
CA GLY A 134 11.01 -0.70 12.47
C GLY A 134 10.07 -1.43 11.53
N MET A 135 10.62 -1.88 10.41
CA MET A 135 9.91 -2.65 9.40
C MET A 135 10.75 -3.88 9.06
N GLY A 136 10.22 -5.07 9.35
CA GLY A 136 10.88 -6.32 8.98
C GLY A 136 10.92 -6.49 7.46
N TYR A 137 11.87 -7.25 6.95
CA TYR A 137 11.92 -7.50 5.51
C TYR A 137 12.49 -8.87 5.18
N ILE A 138 12.11 -9.34 3.98
CA ILE A 138 12.71 -10.47 3.27
C ILE A 138 12.97 -9.99 1.85
N PHE A 139 14.08 -10.41 1.24
CA PHE A 139 14.33 -10.23 -0.18
C PHE A 139 14.84 -11.54 -0.79
N TRP A 140 14.58 -11.72 -2.09
CA TRP A 140 14.98 -12.91 -2.81
C TRP A 140 16.13 -12.58 -3.76
N ARG A 141 17.17 -13.41 -3.72
CA ARG A 141 18.35 -13.26 -4.57
C ARG A 141 18.66 -14.58 -5.28
N ASP A 142 19.36 -14.48 -6.39
CA ASP A 142 19.98 -15.63 -7.00
C ASP A 142 21.26 -15.97 -6.24
N ASN A 143 21.37 -17.21 -5.85
CA ASN A 143 22.57 -17.79 -5.24
C ASN A 143 22.96 -19.05 -6.03
N GLU A 144 23.91 -18.92 -6.95
CA GLU A 144 24.42 -20.01 -7.80
C GLU A 144 23.30 -20.73 -8.61
N GLY A 145 22.36 -19.97 -9.16
CA GLY A 145 21.23 -20.50 -9.92
C GLY A 145 20.06 -21.00 -9.07
N GLN A 146 20.12 -20.81 -7.77
CA GLN A 146 19.03 -21.12 -6.84
C GLN A 146 18.50 -19.85 -6.19
N MET A 147 17.17 -19.74 -6.13
CA MET A 147 16.53 -18.63 -5.42
C MET A 147 16.67 -18.81 -3.92
N GLU A 148 17.27 -17.85 -3.26
CA GLU A 148 17.49 -17.82 -1.83
C GLU A 148 16.70 -16.63 -1.20
N ALA A 149 15.93 -16.91 -0.15
CA ALA A 149 15.33 -15.87 0.67
C ALA A 149 16.33 -15.40 1.73
N ALA A 150 16.58 -14.10 1.78
CA ALA A 150 17.52 -13.46 2.69
C ALA A 150 16.85 -12.33 3.48
N GLY A 151 17.49 -11.89 4.53
CA GLY A 151 17.00 -10.82 5.41
C GLY A 151 16.74 -11.29 6.84
N PRO A 152 16.44 -10.36 7.76
CA PRO A 152 16.33 -10.68 9.18
C PRO A 152 15.23 -11.70 9.50
N LEU A 153 14.13 -11.70 8.75
CA LEU A 153 13.00 -12.59 9.00
C LEU A 153 13.16 -13.96 8.38
N ALA A 154 13.81 -14.05 7.22
CA ALA A 154 13.90 -15.30 6.45
C ALA A 154 14.44 -16.46 7.27
N LYS A 155 15.50 -16.23 8.04
CA LYS A 155 16.12 -17.27 8.89
C LYS A 155 15.23 -17.71 10.04
N ASN A 156 14.43 -16.81 10.58
CA ASN A 156 13.62 -17.06 11.77
C ASN A 156 12.32 -17.80 11.45
N ILE A 157 11.72 -17.56 10.28
CA ILE A 157 10.44 -18.20 9.90
C ILE A 157 10.63 -19.47 9.08
N GLY A 158 11.84 -19.69 8.55
CA GLY A 158 12.20 -20.87 7.77
C GLY A 158 11.79 -20.82 6.29
N PRO A 159 12.33 -21.76 5.48
CA PRO A 159 12.17 -21.74 4.03
C PRO A 159 10.72 -21.98 3.57
N GLU A 160 9.98 -22.85 4.24
CA GLU A 160 8.60 -23.17 3.90
C GLU A 160 7.69 -21.93 3.99
N ARG A 161 7.78 -21.19 5.09
CA ARG A 161 6.97 -19.98 5.30
C ARG A 161 7.40 -18.82 4.39
N THR A 162 8.70 -18.69 4.14
CA THR A 162 9.22 -17.70 3.18
C THR A 162 8.72 -17.97 1.77
N GLU A 163 8.68 -19.23 1.35
CA GLU A 163 8.16 -19.61 0.03
C GLU A 163 6.64 -19.39 -0.05
N ALA A 164 5.89 -19.71 1.00
CA ALA A 164 4.45 -19.46 1.05
C ALA A 164 4.13 -17.95 0.93
N ILE A 165 4.89 -17.08 1.62
CA ILE A 165 4.77 -15.62 1.49
C ILE A 165 5.11 -15.16 0.07
N ARG A 166 6.22 -15.65 -0.50
CA ARG A 166 6.62 -15.34 -1.86
C ARG A 166 5.53 -15.67 -2.88
N SER A 167 4.99 -16.88 -2.78
CA SER A 167 3.94 -17.37 -3.67
C SER A 167 2.65 -16.56 -3.52
N GLN A 168 2.23 -16.25 -2.28
CA GLN A 168 1.04 -15.42 -2.04
C GLN A 168 1.17 -14.03 -2.66
N LEU A 169 2.36 -13.44 -2.60
CA LEU A 169 2.62 -12.08 -3.07
C LEU A 169 3.07 -12.00 -4.52
N GLY A 170 3.30 -13.14 -5.19
CA GLY A 170 3.76 -13.20 -6.58
C GLY A 170 5.17 -12.66 -6.80
N LEU A 171 6.07 -12.79 -5.80
CA LEU A 171 7.42 -12.23 -5.85
C LEU A 171 8.43 -13.17 -6.51
N SER A 172 9.49 -12.58 -7.06
CA SER A 172 10.54 -13.24 -7.82
C SER A 172 11.94 -12.89 -7.29
N VAL A 173 12.97 -13.46 -7.91
CA VAL A 173 14.36 -13.05 -7.66
C VAL A 173 14.54 -11.57 -7.98
N GLY A 174 15.21 -10.83 -7.09
CA GLY A 174 15.36 -9.39 -7.19
C GLY A 174 14.31 -8.57 -6.46
N ASP A 175 13.26 -9.22 -5.95
CA ASP A 175 12.18 -8.55 -5.21
C ASP A 175 12.42 -8.57 -3.70
N ALA A 176 11.72 -7.69 -3.00
CA ALA A 176 11.64 -7.68 -1.55
C ALA A 176 10.20 -7.59 -1.07
N VAL A 177 10.02 -7.83 0.21
CA VAL A 177 8.77 -7.57 0.93
C VAL A 177 9.08 -6.97 2.29
N PHE A 178 8.29 -6.01 2.68
CA PHE A 178 8.37 -5.36 4.00
C PHE A 178 7.17 -5.75 4.84
N PHE A 179 7.38 -5.85 6.17
CA PHE A 179 6.35 -6.29 7.10
C PHE A 179 6.16 -5.28 8.22
N LEU A 180 4.91 -4.96 8.49
CA LEU A 180 4.47 -4.19 9.64
C LEU A 180 3.52 -5.03 10.47
N GLY A 181 3.69 -5.03 11.78
CA GLY A 181 2.87 -5.80 12.70
C GLY A 181 2.30 -4.96 13.83
N GLY A 182 1.08 -5.29 14.25
CA GLY A 182 0.37 -4.64 15.34
C GLY A 182 -1.10 -4.40 15.05
N SER A 183 -1.71 -3.48 15.80
CA SER A 183 -3.05 -3.00 15.47
C SER A 183 -2.99 -2.14 14.19
N PRO A 184 -3.87 -2.36 13.20
CA PRO A 184 -3.95 -1.55 11.99
C PRO A 184 -3.98 -0.04 12.27
N LYS A 185 -4.67 0.38 13.33
CA LYS A 185 -4.75 1.79 13.74
C LYS A 185 -3.38 2.43 14.00
N THR A 186 -2.38 1.64 14.38
CA THR A 186 -1.04 2.16 14.71
C THR A 186 -0.12 2.27 13.51
N PHE A 187 -0.23 1.36 12.54
CA PHE A 187 0.71 1.31 11.42
C PHE A 187 0.10 1.66 10.05
N GLN A 188 -1.24 1.66 9.88
CA GLN A 188 -1.89 1.85 8.59
C GLN A 188 -1.39 3.11 7.84
N ARG A 189 -1.32 4.25 8.53
CA ARG A 189 -0.80 5.49 7.92
C ARG A 189 0.64 5.36 7.45
N VAL A 190 1.47 4.67 8.22
CA VAL A 190 2.89 4.47 7.86
C VAL A 190 3.01 3.46 6.73
N SER A 191 2.17 2.43 6.69
CA SER A 191 2.17 1.46 5.59
C SER A 191 1.79 2.11 4.25
N GLY A 192 0.80 3.01 4.23
CA GLY A 192 0.45 3.80 3.04
C GLY A 192 1.62 4.67 2.56
N LYS A 193 2.25 5.42 3.47
CA LYS A 193 3.44 6.21 3.14
C LYS A 193 4.61 5.34 2.65
N ALA A 194 4.85 4.18 3.27
CA ALA A 194 5.88 3.24 2.84
C ALA A 194 5.62 2.73 1.42
N ARG A 195 4.36 2.37 1.12
CA ARG A 195 3.92 2.01 -0.22
C ARG A 195 4.26 3.08 -1.25
N ASP A 196 3.97 4.35 -0.94
CA ASP A 196 4.24 5.46 -1.84
C ASP A 196 5.75 5.67 -2.06
N VAL A 197 6.54 5.63 -0.98
CA VAL A 197 8.01 5.74 -1.07
C VAL A 197 8.61 4.60 -1.89
N ILE A 198 8.15 3.36 -1.68
CA ILE A 198 8.59 2.19 -2.44
C ILE A 198 8.24 2.36 -3.91
N GLY A 199 7.00 2.73 -4.23
CA GLY A 199 6.55 2.94 -5.60
C GLY A 199 7.37 3.99 -6.34
N HIS A 200 7.70 5.09 -5.70
CA HIS A 200 8.52 6.15 -6.28
C HIS A 200 10.00 5.76 -6.41
N GLU A 201 10.62 5.22 -5.35
CA GLU A 201 12.05 4.87 -5.38
C GLU A 201 12.38 3.73 -6.37
N LEU A 202 11.42 2.82 -6.59
CA LEU A 202 11.58 1.71 -7.52
C LEU A 202 11.00 2.00 -8.92
N ASN A 203 10.54 3.24 -9.18
CA ASN A 203 9.94 3.66 -10.45
C ASN A 203 8.78 2.76 -10.91
N LEU A 204 7.91 2.36 -9.97
CA LEU A 204 6.75 1.50 -10.25
C LEU A 204 5.50 2.30 -10.63
N ILE A 205 5.51 3.62 -10.46
CA ILE A 205 4.37 4.48 -10.75
C ILE A 205 4.16 4.56 -12.26
N ASP A 206 2.98 4.18 -12.75
CA ASP A 206 2.64 4.36 -14.14
C ASP A 206 2.40 5.85 -14.45
N THR A 207 3.28 6.44 -15.22
CA THR A 207 3.20 7.86 -15.60
C THR A 207 2.33 8.11 -16.83
N ASN A 208 1.82 7.04 -17.47
CA ASN A 208 0.95 7.16 -18.65
C ASN A 208 -0.54 7.20 -18.29
N LEU A 209 -0.87 6.93 -17.04
CA LEU A 209 -2.21 7.01 -16.48
C LEU A 209 -2.51 8.42 -15.94
#